data_3cb4fbcfb07c1dd0de8a25a38a8acff7
#
_entry.id   3cb4fbcfb07c1dd0de8a25a38a8acff7
#
_cell.length_a   1.000
_cell.length_b   1.000
_cell.length_c   1.000
_cell.angle_alpha   90.00
_cell.angle_beta   90.00
_cell.angle_gamma   90.00
#
_symmetry.space_group_name_H-M   'P 1'
#
loop_
_entity.id
_entity.type
_entity.pdbx_description
1 polymer ?
#
loop_
_entity_poly.entity_id
_entity_poly.type
_entity_poly.pdbx_seq_one_letter_code
_entity_poly.pdbx_strand_id
1 'polypeptide(L)'
;TRNESSAASDVYKRQDGASHVTDATNAARTMMYNISEGRWDDELLALFDIPKKMLPQVRDSSGDFGVTRPDLFSGFKIPILGVAGDQQAATVGQACFEPGMVKSTYGTGCFALMNTGNKLVFSNNKLLTTIAYQINGEPVYALEGSIFVAGAVVQWLRDGLKMIQHASETKALAEAASDTEQVYFVPAFTGLGAPYWNADCRGAIFGLTRNTGPAEIAKAALE
;
A
#
# COMPACT_ATOMS: atom_id res chain seq x y z
N THR A 1 -5.68 13.60 -13.57
CA THR A 1 -4.64 13.54 -12.54
C THR A 1 -5.32 13.60 -11.18
N ARG A 2 -5.45 12.47 -10.48
CA ARG A 2 -5.81 12.46 -9.06
C ARG A 2 -4.69 13.18 -8.33
N ASN A 3 -4.99 14.33 -7.74
CA ASN A 3 -4.17 14.93 -6.72
C ASN A 3 -4.34 14.07 -5.46
N GLU A 4 -3.49 13.05 -5.31
CA GLU A 4 -3.37 12.36 -4.04
C GLU A 4 -2.67 13.31 -3.09
N SER A 5 -3.47 14.02 -2.29
CA SER A 5 -2.91 14.85 -1.23
C SER A 5 -2.40 13.92 -0.13
N SER A 6 -1.18 14.14 0.34
CA SER A 6 -0.69 13.47 1.54
C SER A 6 -1.63 13.75 2.72
N ALA A 7 -1.67 12.86 3.72
CA ALA A 7 -2.52 13.04 4.91
C ALA A 7 -2.26 14.41 5.59
N ALA A 8 -1.01 14.89 5.60
CA ALA A 8 -0.68 16.22 6.10
C ALA A 8 -1.39 17.33 5.32
N SER A 9 -1.42 17.24 3.99
CA SER A 9 -2.12 18.21 3.13
C SER A 9 -3.64 18.14 3.33
N ASP A 10 -4.21 16.97 3.55
CA ASP A 10 -5.64 16.80 3.79
C ASP A 10 -6.06 17.41 5.13
N VAL A 11 -5.32 17.14 6.21
CA VAL A 11 -5.54 17.75 7.53
C VAL A 11 -5.42 19.27 7.47
N TYR A 12 -4.37 19.78 6.84
CA TYR A 12 -4.15 21.22 6.64
C TYR A 12 -5.31 21.91 5.92
N LYS A 13 -5.78 21.33 4.82
CA LYS A 13 -6.91 21.87 4.05
C LYS A 13 -8.23 21.88 4.81
N ARG A 14 -8.50 20.82 5.60
CA ARG A 14 -9.73 20.72 6.40
C ARG A 14 -9.80 21.71 7.55
N GLN A 15 -8.67 22.31 7.93
CA GLN A 15 -8.52 23.24 9.04
C GLN A 15 -8.22 24.67 8.60
N ASP A 16 -8.25 24.97 7.31
CA ASP A 16 -7.88 26.28 6.75
C ASP A 16 -6.43 26.71 7.09
N GLY A 17 -5.52 25.76 7.09
CA GLY A 17 -4.11 26.00 7.38
C GLY A 17 -3.76 26.20 8.85
N ALA A 18 -4.67 25.94 9.77
CA ALA A 18 -4.44 26.15 11.20
C ALA A 18 -3.37 25.20 11.79
N SER A 19 -3.15 24.04 11.18
CA SER A 19 -2.21 23.04 11.70
C SER A 19 -1.47 22.35 10.55
N HIS A 20 -0.13 22.26 10.66
CA HIS A 20 0.72 21.54 9.71
C HIS A 20 1.32 20.32 10.39
N VAL A 21 0.55 19.26 10.42
CA VAL A 21 0.84 18.01 11.14
C VAL A 21 0.57 16.77 10.28
N THR A 22 1.27 15.71 10.60
CA THR A 22 1.03 14.37 10.04
C THR A 22 1.22 13.34 11.15
N ASP A 23 0.93 12.08 10.87
CA ASP A 23 1.25 11.00 11.79
C ASP A 23 2.50 10.23 11.37
N ALA A 24 3.01 9.39 12.29
CA ALA A 24 4.21 8.60 12.07
C ALA A 24 4.09 7.62 10.88
N THR A 25 2.88 7.08 10.61
CA THR A 25 2.67 6.14 9.51
C THR A 25 2.81 6.80 8.15
N ASN A 26 2.27 8.01 7.97
CA ASN A 26 2.43 8.78 6.75
C ASN A 26 3.86 9.31 6.59
N ALA A 27 4.49 9.77 7.68
CA ALA A 27 5.88 10.19 7.66
C ALA A 27 6.81 9.06 7.19
N ALA A 28 6.59 7.83 7.66
CA ALA A 28 7.34 6.64 7.27
C ALA A 28 7.27 6.31 5.76
N ARG A 29 6.28 6.83 5.01
CA ARG A 29 6.13 6.60 3.57
C ARG A 29 6.90 7.61 2.70
N THR A 30 7.49 8.62 3.30
CA THR A 30 8.14 9.71 2.56
C THR A 30 9.57 9.42 2.12
N MET A 31 10.19 8.35 2.58
CA MET A 31 11.63 8.04 2.47
C MET A 31 12.55 9.09 3.13
N MET A 32 12.01 10.03 3.89
CA MET A 32 12.75 11.09 4.55
C MET A 32 12.64 11.03 6.08
N TYR A 33 11.83 10.10 6.60
CA TYR A 33 11.61 9.92 8.02
C TYR A 33 12.39 8.70 8.52
N ASN A 34 13.29 8.92 9.49
CA ASN A 34 14.04 7.85 10.13
C ASN A 34 13.13 7.15 11.14
N ILE A 35 12.63 5.97 10.77
CA ILE A 35 11.67 5.21 11.59
C ILE A 35 12.29 4.65 12.87
N SER A 36 13.61 4.47 12.93
CA SER A 36 14.32 3.99 14.13
C SER A 36 14.52 5.10 15.16
N GLU A 37 14.67 6.33 14.70
CA GLU A 37 14.90 7.50 15.55
C GLU A 37 13.64 8.34 15.80
N GLY A 38 12.56 8.06 15.04
CA GLY A 38 11.30 8.78 15.17
C GLY A 38 11.38 10.26 14.76
N ARG A 39 12.22 10.60 13.78
CA ARG A 39 12.42 11.98 13.32
C ARG A 39 12.71 12.07 11.83
N TRP A 40 12.53 13.26 11.28
CA TRP A 40 12.98 13.58 9.93
C TRP A 40 14.51 13.44 9.84
N ASP A 41 15.00 12.77 8.82
CA ASP A 41 16.41 12.46 8.63
C ASP A 41 17.11 13.63 7.92
N ASP A 42 18.03 14.28 8.63
CA ASP A 42 18.71 15.47 8.13
C ASP A 42 19.62 15.19 6.92
N GLU A 43 20.20 13.98 6.82
CA GLU A 43 21.04 13.58 5.69
C GLU A 43 20.20 13.36 4.44
N LEU A 44 19.05 12.68 4.57
CA LEU A 44 18.13 12.47 3.46
C LEU A 44 17.49 13.79 3.00
N LEU A 45 17.15 14.67 3.94
CA LEU A 45 16.65 15.99 3.58
C LEU A 45 17.67 16.82 2.79
N ALA A 46 18.93 16.76 3.20
CA ALA A 46 20.01 17.42 2.46
C ALA A 46 20.23 16.81 1.08
N LEU A 47 20.16 15.46 0.96
CA LEU A 47 20.30 14.74 -0.30
C LEU A 47 19.22 15.14 -1.32
N PHE A 48 17.97 15.33 -0.86
CA PHE A 48 16.83 15.71 -1.71
C PHE A 48 16.63 17.21 -1.83
N ASP A 49 17.50 18.04 -1.20
CA ASP A 49 17.38 19.52 -1.15
C ASP A 49 16.03 19.99 -0.62
N ILE A 50 15.54 19.34 0.44
CA ILE A 50 14.26 19.65 1.06
C ILE A 50 14.47 20.43 2.36
N PRO A 51 14.03 21.69 2.43
CA PRO A 51 14.14 22.48 3.67
C PRO A 51 13.28 21.89 4.79
N LYS A 52 13.89 21.60 5.93
CA LYS A 52 13.21 21.01 7.11
C LYS A 52 11.97 21.80 7.55
N LYS A 53 11.96 23.12 7.36
CA LYS A 53 10.82 24.00 7.68
C LYS A 53 9.56 23.72 6.85
N MET A 54 9.67 22.98 5.74
CA MET A 54 8.55 22.58 4.90
C MET A 54 7.87 21.29 5.39
N LEU A 55 8.46 20.60 6.36
CA LEU A 55 7.95 19.34 6.82
C LEU A 55 6.94 19.51 7.97
N PRO A 56 5.87 18.71 8.00
CA PRO A 56 4.90 18.75 9.08
C PRO A 56 5.48 18.24 10.40
N GLN A 57 4.93 18.66 11.52
CA GLN A 57 5.17 18.00 12.79
C GLN A 57 4.58 16.59 12.76
N VAL A 58 5.37 15.59 13.12
CA VAL A 58 4.92 14.21 13.23
C VAL A 58 4.33 13.97 14.62
N ARG A 59 3.14 13.35 14.66
CA ARG A 59 2.39 13.00 15.87
C ARG A 59 2.07 11.50 15.90
N ASP A 60 1.52 11.05 17.00
CA ASP A 60 0.92 9.72 17.11
C ASP A 60 -0.22 9.54 16.10
N SER A 61 -0.52 8.31 15.72
CA SER A 61 -1.61 8.01 14.79
C SER A 61 -3.00 8.28 15.40
N SER A 62 -3.09 8.28 16.74
CA SER A 62 -4.28 8.66 17.50
C SER A 62 -3.93 9.84 18.42
N GLY A 63 -4.67 10.95 18.30
CA GLY A 63 -4.40 12.17 19.08
C GLY A 63 -5.17 13.37 18.53
N ASP A 64 -4.87 14.54 19.06
CA ASP A 64 -5.51 15.77 18.62
C ASP A 64 -4.78 16.33 17.39
N PHE A 65 -5.45 16.29 16.24
CA PHE A 65 -5.01 16.93 14.99
C PHE A 65 -5.77 18.22 14.71
N GLY A 66 -6.61 18.70 15.66
CA GLY A 66 -7.44 19.87 15.55
C GLY A 66 -8.88 19.59 15.14
N VAL A 67 -9.56 20.59 14.61
CA VAL A 67 -10.98 20.53 14.23
C VAL A 67 -11.21 20.92 12.78
N THR A 68 -12.26 20.36 12.18
CA THR A 68 -12.64 20.69 10.82
C THR A 68 -13.19 22.11 10.70
N ARG A 69 -13.10 22.68 9.51
CA ARG A 69 -13.77 23.92 9.13
C ARG A 69 -15.29 23.75 9.17
N PRO A 70 -16.02 24.67 9.82
CA PRO A 70 -17.48 24.59 9.91
C PRO A 70 -18.20 24.60 8.57
N ASP A 71 -17.69 25.36 7.61
CA ASP A 71 -18.29 25.51 6.28
C ASP A 71 -18.27 24.21 5.44
N LEU A 72 -17.36 23.29 5.74
CA LEU A 72 -17.29 21.98 5.08
C LEU A 72 -18.30 20.96 5.67
N PHE A 73 -18.81 21.21 6.87
CA PHE A 73 -19.62 20.24 7.64
C PHE A 73 -20.88 20.89 8.23
N SER A 74 -21.61 21.68 7.45
CA SER A 74 -22.88 22.29 7.82
C SER A 74 -22.87 23.06 9.16
N GLY A 75 -21.76 23.73 9.45
CA GLY A 75 -21.58 24.52 10.69
C GLY A 75 -20.95 23.74 11.85
N PHE A 76 -20.74 22.45 11.73
CA PHE A 76 -20.14 21.63 12.79
C PHE A 76 -18.61 21.68 12.77
N LYS A 77 -18.02 21.80 13.96
CA LYS A 77 -16.58 21.63 14.20
C LYS A 77 -16.34 20.19 14.68
N ILE A 78 -15.85 19.34 13.81
CA ILE A 78 -15.61 17.92 14.11
C ILE A 78 -14.14 17.75 14.50
N PRO A 79 -13.83 17.21 15.70
CA PRO A 79 -12.44 16.90 16.07
C PRO A 79 -11.83 15.86 15.12
N ILE A 80 -10.57 16.09 14.71
CA ILE A 80 -9.79 15.10 13.96
C ILE A 80 -8.89 14.40 14.98
N LEU A 81 -9.25 13.18 15.35
CA LEU A 81 -8.60 12.44 16.44
C LEU A 81 -7.72 11.28 15.95
N GLY A 82 -7.60 11.07 14.66
CA GLY A 82 -6.76 10.04 14.10
C GLY A 82 -6.35 10.34 12.66
N VAL A 83 -5.13 10.00 12.34
CA VAL A 83 -4.55 10.08 10.99
C VAL A 83 -3.67 8.86 10.78
N ALA A 84 -3.82 8.20 9.65
CA ALA A 84 -2.97 7.05 9.29
C ALA A 84 -2.86 6.93 7.76
N GLY A 85 -1.78 6.33 7.27
CA GLY A 85 -1.69 5.87 5.89
C GLY A 85 -2.75 4.81 5.61
N ASP A 86 -3.21 4.69 4.36
CA ASP A 86 -4.30 3.79 3.99
C ASP A 86 -4.02 2.32 4.32
N GLN A 87 -2.79 1.85 4.05
CA GLN A 87 -2.36 0.48 4.35
C GLN A 87 -2.29 0.22 5.85
N GLN A 88 -1.84 1.20 6.62
CA GLN A 88 -1.77 1.16 8.07
C GLN A 88 -3.16 1.24 8.71
N ALA A 89 -4.02 2.11 8.19
CA ALA A 89 -5.43 2.16 8.60
C ALA A 89 -6.13 0.81 8.35
N ALA A 90 -5.85 0.15 7.21
CA ALA A 90 -6.37 -1.19 6.94
C ALA A 90 -5.82 -2.24 7.92
N THR A 91 -4.57 -2.13 8.36
CA THR A 91 -3.98 -3.02 9.37
C THR A 91 -4.72 -2.92 10.71
N VAL A 92 -5.02 -1.69 11.14
CA VAL A 92 -5.84 -1.42 12.32
C VAL A 92 -7.29 -1.91 12.11
N GLY A 93 -7.88 -1.62 10.95
CA GLY A 93 -9.23 -2.03 10.60
C GLY A 93 -9.44 -3.54 10.54
N GLN A 94 -8.38 -4.31 10.25
CA GLN A 94 -8.35 -5.78 10.31
C GLN A 94 -7.93 -6.33 11.68
N ALA A 95 -7.78 -5.45 12.67
CA ALA A 95 -7.37 -5.80 14.04
C ALA A 95 -6.04 -6.58 14.12
N CYS A 96 -5.09 -6.28 13.24
CA CYS A 96 -3.76 -6.90 13.23
C CYS A 96 -2.86 -6.25 14.31
N PHE A 97 -3.19 -6.43 15.58
CA PHE A 97 -2.51 -5.78 16.70
C PHE A 97 -1.37 -6.61 17.31
N GLU A 98 -1.37 -7.93 17.11
CA GLU A 98 -0.37 -8.80 17.68
C GLU A 98 0.79 -9.08 16.70
N PRO A 99 2.04 -9.23 17.18
CA PRO A 99 3.16 -9.64 16.34
C PRO A 99 2.87 -10.94 15.58
N GLY A 100 3.16 -10.95 14.28
CA GLY A 100 2.88 -12.07 13.38
C GLY A 100 1.53 -12.02 12.68
N MET A 101 0.60 -11.16 13.11
CA MET A 101 -0.64 -10.95 12.37
C MET A 101 -0.37 -10.23 11.06
N VAL A 102 -1.05 -10.68 10.00
CA VAL A 102 -0.89 -10.18 8.63
C VAL A 102 -2.23 -9.69 8.10
N LYS A 103 -2.24 -8.49 7.55
CA LYS A 103 -3.33 -8.05 6.67
C LYS A 103 -2.84 -8.07 5.22
N SER A 104 -3.72 -8.37 4.31
CA SER A 104 -3.47 -8.26 2.87
C SER A 104 -4.59 -7.49 2.19
N THR A 105 -4.22 -6.48 1.42
CA THR A 105 -5.16 -5.67 0.63
C THR A 105 -5.01 -6.05 -0.83
N TYR A 106 -6.06 -6.62 -1.41
CA TYR A 106 -6.14 -6.93 -2.82
C TYR A 106 -6.93 -5.84 -3.56
N GLY A 107 -6.24 -5.12 -4.42
CA GLY A 107 -6.80 -4.12 -5.34
C GLY A 107 -6.15 -4.27 -6.72
N THR A 108 -5.79 -3.19 -7.37
CA THR A 108 -4.96 -3.18 -8.59
C THR A 108 -3.67 -3.94 -8.38
N GLY A 109 -2.98 -3.67 -7.26
CA GLY A 109 -1.90 -4.48 -6.70
C GLY A 109 -2.33 -5.18 -5.42
N CYS A 110 -1.40 -5.87 -4.78
CA CYS A 110 -1.58 -6.48 -3.47
C CYS A 110 -0.51 -5.97 -2.50
N PHE A 111 -0.95 -5.58 -1.29
CA PHE A 111 -0.07 -5.05 -0.24
C PHE A 111 -0.32 -5.81 1.05
N ALA A 112 0.67 -6.61 1.44
CA ALA A 112 0.66 -7.37 2.68
C ALA A 112 1.49 -6.65 3.74
N LEU A 113 0.92 -6.44 4.92
CA LEU A 113 1.64 -5.92 6.09
C LEU A 113 1.57 -6.94 7.22
N MET A 114 2.73 -7.28 7.77
CA MET A 114 2.86 -8.15 8.93
C MET A 114 3.33 -7.31 10.13
N ASN A 115 2.53 -7.27 11.19
CA ASN A 115 2.89 -6.62 12.44
C ASN A 115 4.11 -7.32 13.06
N THR A 116 5.14 -6.55 13.45
CA THR A 116 6.36 -7.06 14.12
C THR A 116 6.46 -6.60 15.59
N GLY A 117 5.42 -5.93 16.10
CA GLY A 117 5.39 -5.34 17.43
C GLY A 117 6.37 -4.16 17.53
N ASN A 118 6.99 -4.01 18.69
CA ASN A 118 7.98 -2.97 18.95
C ASN A 118 9.38 -3.28 18.40
N LYS A 119 9.53 -4.37 17.64
CA LYS A 119 10.79 -4.78 17.03
C LYS A 119 10.93 -4.20 15.63
N LEU A 120 11.96 -3.37 15.46
CA LEU A 120 12.40 -2.91 14.16
C LEU A 120 13.12 -4.06 13.43
N VAL A 121 12.42 -4.73 12.52
CA VAL A 121 12.94 -5.89 11.79
C VAL A 121 13.30 -5.47 10.38
N PHE A 122 14.55 -5.71 9.98
CA PHE A 122 14.98 -5.55 8.59
C PHE A 122 14.94 -6.91 7.88
N SER A 123 14.26 -6.96 6.75
CA SER A 123 14.09 -8.19 5.99
C SER A 123 15.34 -8.54 5.18
N ASN A 124 15.80 -9.80 5.26
CA ASN A 124 16.81 -10.34 4.36
C ASN A 124 16.27 -10.66 2.96
N ASN A 125 14.94 -10.58 2.77
CA ASN A 125 14.26 -10.87 1.52
C ASN A 125 13.70 -9.59 0.85
N LYS A 126 14.30 -8.44 1.11
CA LYS A 126 13.95 -7.15 0.49
C LYS A 126 12.49 -6.72 0.69
N LEU A 127 11.86 -7.15 1.79
CA LEU A 127 10.60 -6.55 2.22
C LEU A 127 10.88 -5.20 2.87
N LEU A 128 9.93 -4.28 2.76
CA LEU A 128 10.06 -2.96 3.37
C LEU A 128 9.76 -3.04 4.87
N THR A 129 10.47 -2.24 5.67
CA THR A 129 10.12 -2.02 7.07
C THR A 129 9.44 -0.67 7.20
N THR A 130 8.33 -0.63 7.92
CA THR A 130 7.52 0.59 8.09
C THR A 130 6.97 0.67 9.52
N ILE A 131 6.34 1.80 9.86
CA ILE A 131 5.55 1.96 11.07
C ILE A 131 4.11 1.52 10.76
N ALA A 132 3.57 0.57 11.54
CA ALA A 132 2.18 0.15 11.46
C ALA A 132 1.24 1.16 12.11
N TYR A 133 1.59 1.67 13.27
CA TYR A 133 0.95 2.78 13.99
C TYR A 133 1.88 3.24 15.12
N GLN A 134 1.62 4.43 15.66
CA GLN A 134 2.30 4.96 16.85
C GLN A 134 1.26 5.49 17.82
N ILE A 135 1.35 5.10 19.10
CA ILE A 135 0.44 5.53 20.16
C ILE A 135 1.27 5.80 21.43
N ASN A 136 1.03 6.93 22.09
CA ASN A 136 1.76 7.38 23.27
C ASN A 136 3.30 7.45 23.06
N GLY A 137 3.73 7.81 21.86
CA GLY A 137 5.13 7.86 21.49
C GLY A 137 5.77 6.50 21.19
N GLU A 138 5.03 5.39 21.33
CA GLU A 138 5.52 4.03 21.13
C GLU A 138 5.16 3.54 19.72
N PRO A 139 6.15 3.34 18.83
CA PRO A 139 5.90 2.81 17.50
C PRO A 139 5.70 1.30 17.52
N VAL A 140 4.74 0.83 16.75
CA VAL A 140 4.59 -0.56 16.34
C VAL A 140 5.03 -0.65 14.89
N TYR A 141 5.92 -1.58 14.57
CA TYR A 141 6.50 -1.76 13.25
C TYR A 141 5.80 -2.84 12.45
N ALA A 142 6.00 -2.83 11.15
CA ALA A 142 5.55 -3.88 10.25
C ALA A 142 6.56 -4.15 9.13
N LEU A 143 6.55 -5.38 8.63
CA LEU A 143 7.14 -5.73 7.34
C LEU A 143 6.08 -5.61 6.25
N GLU A 144 6.43 -5.03 5.12
CA GLU A 144 5.54 -4.85 3.97
C GLU A 144 6.08 -5.55 2.73
N GLY A 145 5.20 -6.36 2.11
CA GLY A 145 5.38 -6.91 0.77
C GLY A 145 4.46 -6.19 -0.21
N SER A 146 5.02 -5.66 -1.28
CA SER A 146 4.29 -4.94 -2.33
C SER A 146 4.32 -5.73 -3.62
N ILE A 147 3.15 -6.13 -4.13
CA ILE A 147 2.94 -6.78 -5.43
C ILE A 147 2.21 -5.77 -6.32
N PHE A 148 2.83 -5.34 -7.42
CA PHE A 148 2.30 -4.23 -8.22
C PHE A 148 1.07 -4.59 -9.04
N VAL A 149 0.96 -5.86 -9.43
CA VAL A 149 -0.14 -6.33 -10.28
C VAL A 149 -0.84 -7.52 -9.58
N ALA A 150 -2.08 -7.31 -9.20
CA ALA A 150 -2.98 -8.33 -8.67
C ALA A 150 -4.32 -8.25 -9.44
N GLY A 151 -5.33 -7.55 -8.96
CA GLY A 151 -6.58 -7.36 -9.70
C GLY A 151 -6.42 -6.72 -11.09
N ALA A 152 -5.30 -6.03 -11.33
CA ALA A 152 -4.99 -5.47 -12.65
C ALA A 152 -4.82 -6.54 -13.74
N VAL A 153 -4.39 -7.77 -13.40
CA VAL A 153 -4.32 -8.86 -14.39
C VAL A 153 -5.72 -9.26 -14.86
N VAL A 154 -6.69 -9.33 -13.96
CA VAL A 154 -8.09 -9.64 -14.31
C VAL A 154 -8.69 -8.52 -15.18
N GLN A 155 -8.39 -7.25 -14.86
CA GLN A 155 -8.78 -6.12 -15.71
C GLN A 155 -8.16 -6.23 -17.10
N TRP A 156 -6.90 -6.66 -17.21
CA TRP A 156 -6.23 -6.86 -18.48
C TRP A 156 -6.85 -8.01 -19.30
N LEU A 157 -7.22 -9.13 -18.66
CA LEU A 157 -7.97 -10.21 -19.34
C LEU A 157 -9.29 -9.69 -19.93
N ARG A 158 -9.98 -8.78 -19.20
CA ARG A 158 -11.23 -8.18 -19.66
C ARG A 158 -11.02 -7.10 -20.72
N ASP A 159 -10.19 -6.11 -20.42
CA ASP A 159 -10.11 -4.86 -21.20
C ASP A 159 -9.04 -4.92 -22.31
N GLY A 160 -7.94 -5.63 -22.06
CA GLY A 160 -6.84 -5.80 -23.01
C GLY A 160 -7.06 -6.96 -23.97
N LEU A 161 -7.26 -8.16 -23.44
CA LEU A 161 -7.43 -9.37 -24.25
C LEU A 161 -8.87 -9.64 -24.69
N LYS A 162 -9.87 -9.01 -24.04
CA LYS A 162 -11.30 -9.25 -24.28
C LYS A 162 -11.71 -10.73 -24.12
N MET A 163 -11.02 -11.47 -23.24
CA MET A 163 -11.27 -12.87 -22.95
C MET A 163 -12.49 -13.10 -22.07
N ILE A 164 -12.83 -12.10 -21.25
CA ILE A 164 -13.99 -12.09 -20.34
C ILE A 164 -14.72 -10.76 -20.46
N GLN A 165 -15.98 -10.72 -20.09
CA GLN A 165 -16.77 -9.48 -20.00
C GLN A 165 -16.84 -8.98 -18.55
N HIS A 166 -16.88 -9.89 -17.58
CA HIS A 166 -16.94 -9.59 -16.16
C HIS A 166 -15.86 -10.35 -15.40
N ALA A 167 -15.29 -9.72 -14.36
CA ALA A 167 -14.27 -10.34 -13.51
C ALA A 167 -14.74 -11.65 -12.85
N SER A 168 -16.06 -11.78 -12.57
CA SER A 168 -16.63 -13.01 -11.99
C SER A 168 -16.52 -14.25 -12.89
N GLU A 169 -16.32 -14.07 -14.20
CA GLU A 169 -16.18 -15.18 -15.14
C GLU A 169 -14.84 -15.92 -14.99
N THR A 170 -13.82 -15.26 -14.42
CA THR A 170 -12.49 -15.87 -14.26
C THR A 170 -12.52 -17.14 -13.44
N LYS A 171 -13.37 -17.22 -12.40
CA LYS A 171 -13.49 -18.41 -11.57
C LYS A 171 -13.94 -19.62 -12.38
N ALA A 172 -15.02 -19.49 -13.13
CA ALA A 172 -15.57 -20.57 -13.93
C ALA A 172 -14.59 -21.02 -15.05
N LEU A 173 -13.87 -20.07 -15.66
CA LEU A 173 -12.82 -20.37 -16.63
C LEU A 173 -11.67 -21.16 -15.97
N ALA A 174 -11.17 -20.69 -14.82
CA ALA A 174 -10.08 -21.36 -14.14
C ALA A 174 -10.45 -22.77 -13.67
N GLU A 175 -11.70 -22.99 -13.23
CA GLU A 175 -12.22 -24.31 -12.85
C GLU A 175 -12.39 -25.25 -14.07
N ALA A 176 -12.54 -24.71 -15.27
CA ALA A 176 -12.63 -25.49 -16.51
C ALA A 176 -11.25 -25.80 -17.14
N ALA A 177 -10.18 -25.19 -16.63
CA ALA A 177 -8.83 -25.42 -17.16
C ALA A 177 -8.36 -26.85 -16.93
N SER A 178 -7.59 -27.38 -17.91
CA SER A 178 -6.99 -28.70 -17.81
C SER A 178 -5.91 -28.74 -16.71
N ASP A 179 -5.93 -29.79 -15.87
CA ASP A 179 -4.90 -30.01 -14.85
C ASP A 179 -3.56 -30.50 -15.45
N THR A 180 -3.55 -30.86 -16.71
CA THR A 180 -2.34 -31.34 -17.41
C THR A 180 -1.56 -30.21 -18.08
N GLU A 181 -2.17 -29.02 -18.25
CA GLU A 181 -1.54 -27.86 -18.86
C GLU A 181 -0.87 -27.01 -17.78
N GLN A 182 0.47 -26.89 -17.85
CA GLN A 182 1.24 -26.07 -16.92
C GLN A 182 1.56 -24.72 -17.56
N VAL A 183 0.64 -23.78 -17.44
CA VAL A 183 0.82 -22.40 -17.89
C VAL A 183 1.18 -21.53 -16.70
N TYR A 184 2.23 -20.75 -16.82
CA TYR A 184 2.67 -19.78 -15.82
C TYR A 184 2.56 -18.37 -16.36
N PHE A 185 1.93 -17.51 -15.60
CA PHE A 185 1.78 -16.12 -15.97
C PHE A 185 2.51 -15.20 -14.98
N VAL A 186 3.46 -14.42 -15.46
CA VAL A 186 4.16 -13.39 -14.70
C VAL A 186 3.59 -12.00 -15.09
N PRO A 187 2.68 -11.41 -14.30
CA PRO A 187 2.00 -10.16 -14.70
C PRO A 187 2.81 -8.92 -14.37
N ALA A 188 4.08 -8.88 -14.76
CA ALA A 188 4.97 -7.75 -14.47
C ALA A 188 4.75 -6.57 -15.43
N PHE A 189 3.50 -6.07 -15.54
CA PHE A 189 3.13 -5.00 -16.48
C PHE A 189 3.87 -3.69 -16.23
N THR A 190 4.16 -3.41 -14.96
CA THR A 190 4.88 -2.22 -14.48
C THR A 190 6.16 -2.58 -13.72
N GLY A 191 6.73 -3.74 -14.02
CA GLY A 191 7.86 -4.31 -13.28
C GLY A 191 7.41 -5.23 -12.15
N LEU A 192 8.38 -5.72 -11.38
CA LEU A 192 8.18 -6.56 -10.20
C LEU A 192 8.45 -5.77 -8.92
N GLY A 193 7.56 -5.88 -7.94
CA GLY A 193 7.72 -5.40 -6.58
C GLY A 193 8.59 -6.32 -5.73
N ALA A 194 8.27 -6.41 -4.46
CA ALA A 194 8.97 -7.30 -3.52
C ALA A 194 8.91 -8.77 -3.97
N PRO A 195 9.97 -9.55 -3.79
CA PRO A 195 11.29 -9.19 -3.28
C PRO A 195 12.29 -8.76 -4.37
N TYR A 196 11.86 -8.65 -5.62
CA TYR A 196 12.73 -8.44 -6.78
C TYR A 196 13.11 -6.98 -7.00
N TRP A 197 12.15 -6.06 -6.86
CA TRP A 197 12.30 -4.61 -7.09
C TRP A 197 12.93 -4.30 -8.45
N ASN A 198 12.41 -4.96 -9.51
CA ASN A 198 12.88 -4.81 -10.88
C ASN A 198 11.85 -4.03 -11.70
N ALA A 199 12.11 -2.76 -11.94
CA ALA A 199 11.25 -1.87 -12.71
C ALA A 199 11.29 -2.12 -14.24
N ASP A 200 12.35 -2.76 -14.74
CA ASP A 200 12.59 -2.95 -16.17
C ASP A 200 11.98 -4.25 -16.70
N CYS A 201 11.67 -5.19 -15.83
CA CYS A 201 11.06 -6.45 -16.20
C CYS A 201 9.62 -6.22 -16.72
N ARG A 202 9.18 -7.10 -17.62
CA ARG A 202 7.81 -7.06 -18.19
C ARG A 202 7.17 -8.44 -18.08
N GLY A 203 5.82 -8.46 -18.23
CA GLY A 203 5.04 -9.67 -18.14
C GLY A 203 5.43 -10.71 -19.18
N ALA A 204 5.27 -11.99 -18.81
CA ALA A 204 5.51 -13.13 -19.68
C ALA A 204 4.53 -14.26 -19.36
N ILE A 205 4.25 -15.07 -20.36
CA ILE A 205 3.48 -16.31 -20.23
C ILE A 205 4.36 -17.46 -20.71
N PHE A 206 4.48 -18.50 -19.91
CA PHE A 206 5.31 -19.70 -20.19
C PHE A 206 4.44 -20.95 -20.23
N GLY A 207 4.92 -21.99 -20.89
CA GLY A 207 4.25 -23.29 -20.94
C GLY A 207 3.09 -23.36 -21.95
N LEU A 208 3.02 -22.46 -22.93
CA LEU A 208 1.97 -22.46 -23.96
C LEU A 208 2.10 -23.69 -24.86
N THR A 209 0.97 -24.39 -25.08
CA THR A 209 0.82 -25.48 -26.03
C THR A 209 -0.29 -25.15 -27.03
N ARG A 210 -0.54 -26.05 -28.00
CA ARG A 210 -1.69 -25.90 -28.91
C ARG A 210 -3.05 -26.01 -28.23
N ASN A 211 -3.08 -26.60 -27.04
CA ASN A 211 -4.31 -26.79 -26.25
C ASN A 211 -4.55 -25.66 -25.26
N THR A 212 -3.57 -24.76 -25.06
CA THR A 212 -3.72 -23.62 -24.17
C THR A 212 -4.78 -22.66 -24.71
N GLY A 213 -5.83 -22.47 -23.92
CA GLY A 213 -6.94 -21.58 -24.23
C GLY A 213 -7.22 -20.54 -23.14
N PRO A 214 -8.35 -19.87 -23.22
CA PRO A 214 -8.75 -18.88 -22.22
C PRO A 214 -8.83 -19.43 -20.79
N ALA A 215 -9.19 -20.69 -20.63
CA ALA A 215 -9.31 -21.35 -19.35
C ALA A 215 -7.95 -21.45 -18.63
N GLU A 216 -6.93 -21.94 -19.32
CA GLU A 216 -5.58 -22.09 -18.80
C GLU A 216 -4.93 -20.75 -18.49
N ILE A 217 -5.15 -19.74 -19.35
CA ILE A 217 -4.65 -18.39 -19.14
C ILE A 217 -5.34 -17.73 -17.93
N ALA A 218 -6.66 -17.90 -17.77
CA ALA A 218 -7.39 -17.39 -16.63
C ALA A 218 -6.93 -18.05 -15.32
N LYS A 219 -6.71 -19.38 -15.30
CA LYS A 219 -6.16 -20.10 -14.16
C LYS A 219 -4.78 -19.57 -13.78
N ALA A 220 -3.86 -19.49 -14.73
CA ALA A 220 -2.52 -18.97 -14.51
C ALA A 220 -2.48 -17.49 -14.03
N ALA A 221 -3.48 -16.70 -14.41
CA ALA A 221 -3.60 -15.30 -13.97
C ALA A 221 -4.14 -15.17 -12.54
N LEU A 222 -4.84 -16.19 -12.01
CA LEU A 222 -5.37 -16.19 -10.64
C LEU A 222 -4.42 -16.84 -9.63
N GLU A 223 -3.52 -17.72 -10.06
CA GLU A 223 -2.47 -18.37 -9.26
C GLU A 223 -1.21 -17.50 -9.13
#